data_dda502d8a3f344332c0657ba58ca5caf
#
_entry.id   dda502d8a3f344332c0657ba58ca5caf
#
_cell.length_a   1.000
_cell.length_b   1.000
_cell.length_c   1.000
_cell.angle_alpha   90.00
_cell.angle_beta   90.00
_cell.angle_gamma   90.00
#
_symmetry.space_group_name_H-M   'P 1'
#
loop_
_entity.id
_entity.type
_entity.pdbx_description
1 polymer ?
#
loop_
_entity_poly.entity_id
_entity_poly.type
_entity_poly.pdbx_seq_one_letter_code
_entity_poly.pdbx_strand_id
1 'polypeptide(L)'
;MAKKKANKQSAHTVADHLYGADLAHVHEGEADHDHDWFDENERLEDNPLWIQDHVTLHSVGIDIGSAGTQVVFSRINLRRMGEDLSSRYYVVSRETLFQSPVALTPYQNEERIDEAKLGAIIDDAYNTARIHPDDIDTGVVILTGEALRRENAEAIAGILAEQGGDFVTATAGHHMEAMLAAYGSGAARVSHDENKRILNIDIGGGTTKLGLVENGKVLVTAAIHIGGRLQVVDDNHRIVRLDPAGKYHAMQAGFSWSVGDTARAEDMDRVAEKMADTLVAALTVRPMPHHVEHLYLTDSIGELGRIDGIMFSGGVAEYVYERETRDFGDMGMRLGRALRRRVQSGALPWPLLPAGECIRATALGASEYSVQLSGNTSFISSPGQLLPRRNLQVLQPAFACEEKIDSQKLAQAIRGHFTAFDIPIDSDKDVALAFRWQGAPSYERIAAFAEGISEAMAPRLARRQPLYVMLDGDVAQTLGAILREEKQVQSEILAIDGVVLWDFDYIDLGRIRMPSNTVPVTIKSLVFSEDPRAPGPKQRLHHHEHGEHGHHHHPHEPGHGHTHDHSHSHDPAPAGKRRGGHG
;
A
#
# COMPACT_ATOMS: atom_id res chain seq x y z
N MET A 1 -37.41 71.85 -0.92
CA MET A 1 -38.06 70.55 -1.06
C MET A 1 -37.11 69.64 -1.86
N ALA A 2 -36.28 68.86 -1.17
CA ALA A 2 -35.33 67.92 -1.76
C ALA A 2 -35.96 66.50 -1.74
N LYS A 3 -36.17 65.92 -2.91
CA LYS A 3 -36.65 64.55 -3.07
C LYS A 3 -35.50 63.57 -2.76
N LYS A 4 -35.62 62.83 -1.65
CA LYS A 4 -34.82 61.63 -1.36
C LYS A 4 -35.08 60.58 -2.45
N LYS A 5 -34.10 60.29 -3.27
CA LYS A 5 -34.08 59.05 -4.10
C LYS A 5 -33.77 57.87 -3.16
N ALA A 6 -34.65 56.91 -3.11
CA ALA A 6 -34.43 55.64 -2.43
C ALA A 6 -33.40 54.81 -3.23
N ASN A 7 -32.31 54.48 -2.60
CA ASN A 7 -31.28 53.60 -3.12
C ASN A 7 -31.82 52.17 -3.09
N LYS A 8 -32.08 51.56 -4.25
CA LYS A 8 -32.30 50.13 -4.39
C LYS A 8 -30.94 49.47 -4.33
N GLN A 9 -30.61 48.92 -3.18
CA GLN A 9 -29.54 47.93 -3.09
C GLN A 9 -29.94 46.73 -3.93
N SER A 10 -29.21 46.41 -4.99
CA SER A 10 -29.32 45.16 -5.69
C SER A 10 -28.82 44.07 -4.75
N ALA A 11 -29.63 43.05 -4.48
CA ALA A 11 -29.25 41.94 -3.63
C ALA A 11 -28.17 41.11 -4.37
N HIS A 12 -27.02 41.02 -3.78
CA HIS A 12 -25.97 40.09 -4.20
C HIS A 12 -26.44 38.63 -3.99
N THR A 13 -26.20 37.79 -4.96
CA THR A 13 -26.50 36.36 -4.89
C THR A 13 -25.22 35.54 -4.94
N VAL A 14 -25.26 34.34 -4.41
CA VAL A 14 -24.15 33.38 -4.47
C VAL A 14 -23.69 33.09 -5.92
N ALA A 15 -24.59 33.29 -6.89
CA ALA A 15 -24.28 33.10 -8.31
C ALA A 15 -23.30 34.16 -8.84
N ASP A 16 -23.24 35.33 -8.21
CA ASP A 16 -22.31 36.40 -8.62
C ASP A 16 -20.85 36.07 -8.29
N HIS A 17 -20.63 35.05 -7.46
CA HIS A 17 -19.30 34.61 -7.02
C HIS A 17 -18.84 33.26 -7.59
N LEU A 18 -19.71 32.58 -8.37
CA LEU A 18 -19.43 31.19 -8.82
C LEU A 18 -18.55 31.09 -10.07
N TYR A 19 -18.29 32.17 -10.79
CA TYR A 19 -17.55 32.10 -12.05
C TYR A 19 -16.38 33.11 -12.07
N GLY A 20 -15.47 32.96 -11.15
CA GLY A 20 -14.05 33.34 -11.06
C GLY A 20 -13.39 34.24 -12.11
N ALA A 21 -14.09 35.24 -12.71
CA ALA A 21 -13.47 36.12 -13.66
C ALA A 21 -13.20 37.55 -13.12
N ASP A 22 -13.95 38.01 -12.12
CA ASP A 22 -13.70 39.34 -11.53
C ASP A 22 -13.90 39.29 -10.02
N LEU A 23 -12.78 39.20 -9.27
CA LEU A 23 -12.75 39.35 -7.81
C LEU A 23 -12.95 40.81 -7.37
N ALA A 24 -12.91 41.73 -8.29
CA ALA A 24 -13.18 43.15 -8.05
C ALA A 24 -14.28 43.64 -8.97
N HIS A 25 -15.44 44.00 -8.40
CA HIS A 25 -16.48 44.70 -9.14
C HIS A 25 -16.90 45.96 -8.40
N VAL A 26 -17.06 47.02 -9.14
CA VAL A 26 -17.43 48.33 -8.64
C VAL A 26 -18.95 48.48 -8.61
N HIS A 27 -19.49 48.73 -7.43
CA HIS A 27 -20.89 49.15 -7.30
C HIS A 27 -21.00 50.68 -7.41
N GLU A 28 -21.91 51.20 -8.23
CA GLU A 28 -22.27 52.60 -8.22
C GLU A 28 -22.97 52.95 -6.88
N GLY A 29 -22.17 53.42 -5.91
CA GLY A 29 -22.64 53.94 -4.62
C GLY A 29 -21.74 53.51 -3.47
N GLU A 30 -20.90 54.40 -3.03
CA GLU A 30 -20.19 54.50 -1.74
C GLU A 30 -20.22 53.26 -0.78
N ALA A 31 -19.63 52.15 -1.13
CA ALA A 31 -19.01 51.18 -0.23
C ALA A 31 -18.21 50.20 -1.10
N ASP A 32 -16.92 50.36 -1.20
CA ASP A 32 -16.02 49.27 -1.56
C ASP A 32 -16.21 48.14 -0.57
N HIS A 33 -16.73 47.01 -1.05
CA HIS A 33 -16.68 45.76 -0.30
C HIS A 33 -15.42 45.07 -0.76
N ASP A 34 -14.41 45.16 0.06
CA ASP A 34 -13.24 44.31 -0.09
C ASP A 34 -13.70 42.86 0.15
N HIS A 35 -13.74 42.06 -0.92
CA HIS A 35 -13.96 40.64 -0.83
C HIS A 35 -12.62 39.93 -0.64
N ASP A 36 -11.68 40.60 0.01
CA ASP A 36 -10.40 40.04 0.43
C ASP A 36 -10.61 38.99 1.50
N TRP A 37 -11.12 37.83 1.05
CA TRP A 37 -11.01 36.56 1.80
C TRP A 37 -9.66 35.88 1.58
N PHE A 38 -8.83 36.45 0.71
CA PHE A 38 -7.46 36.03 0.49
C PHE A 38 -6.55 37.21 0.66
N ASP A 39 -5.83 37.26 1.76
CA ASP A 39 -4.64 38.05 1.87
C ASP A 39 -3.66 37.54 0.79
N GLU A 40 -3.30 38.38 -0.18
CA GLU A 40 -2.32 38.05 -1.24
C GLU A 40 -0.97 37.59 -0.66
N ASN A 41 -0.75 37.78 0.65
CA ASN A 41 0.40 37.31 1.41
C ASN A 41 0.15 36.01 2.21
N GLU A 42 -1.08 35.52 2.34
CA GLU A 42 -1.36 34.21 2.94
C GLU A 42 -0.94 33.13 1.94
N ARG A 43 -0.03 32.29 2.36
CA ARG A 43 0.29 31.09 1.59
C ARG A 43 -0.96 30.21 1.54
N LEU A 44 -1.25 29.68 0.36
CA LEU A 44 -2.38 28.75 0.18
C LEU A 44 -2.34 27.62 1.23
N GLU A 45 -1.14 27.25 1.66
CA GLU A 45 -0.84 26.22 2.64
C GLU A 45 -1.30 26.59 4.07
N ASP A 46 -1.53 27.88 4.36
CA ASP A 46 -2.02 28.37 5.66
C ASP A 46 -3.56 28.49 5.68
N ASN A 47 -4.21 28.28 4.52
CA ASN A 47 -5.67 28.33 4.42
C ASN A 47 -6.32 27.11 5.10
N PRO A 48 -7.26 27.30 6.05
CA PRO A 48 -7.90 26.18 6.77
C PRO A 48 -8.57 25.14 5.87
N LEU A 49 -9.16 25.55 4.76
CA LEU A 49 -9.78 24.63 3.79
C LEU A 49 -8.72 23.83 3.04
N TRP A 50 -7.62 24.50 2.66
CA TRP A 50 -6.49 23.80 2.03
C TRP A 50 -5.87 22.78 2.97
N ILE A 51 -5.63 23.15 4.25
CA ILE A 51 -5.10 22.24 5.28
C ILE A 51 -6.05 21.05 5.52
N GLN A 52 -7.36 21.30 5.49
CA GLN A 52 -8.35 20.23 5.64
C GLN A 52 -8.33 19.25 4.46
N ASP A 53 -8.11 19.74 3.24
CA ASP A 53 -8.11 18.93 2.03
C ASP A 53 -6.76 18.26 1.73
N HIS A 54 -5.68 18.71 2.38
CA HIS A 54 -4.33 18.18 2.19
C HIS A 54 -3.79 17.64 3.51
N VAL A 55 -3.58 16.34 3.57
CA VAL A 55 -3.04 15.67 4.75
C VAL A 55 -1.70 15.05 4.42
N THR A 56 -0.71 15.36 5.25
CA THR A 56 0.62 14.75 5.18
C THR A 56 0.77 13.79 6.34
N LEU A 57 1.15 12.55 6.05
CA LEU A 57 1.48 11.53 7.03
C LEU A 57 2.97 11.20 6.98
N HIS A 58 3.58 11.07 8.14
CA HIS A 58 4.91 10.49 8.28
C HIS A 58 4.76 9.01 8.60
N SER A 59 5.39 8.19 7.77
CA SER A 59 5.34 6.73 7.88
C SER A 59 6.72 6.16 8.12
N VAL A 60 6.80 5.07 8.87
CA VAL A 60 8.02 4.28 9.01
C VAL A 60 7.78 2.83 8.61
N GLY A 61 8.71 2.26 7.86
CA GLY A 61 8.79 0.84 7.57
C GLY A 61 10.03 0.24 8.24
N ILE A 62 9.84 -0.77 9.08
CA ILE A 62 10.92 -1.51 9.72
C ILE A 62 10.86 -2.94 9.23
N ASP A 63 11.87 -3.38 8.48
CA ASP A 63 12.03 -4.76 8.04
C ASP A 63 13.11 -5.45 8.86
N ILE A 64 12.72 -6.46 9.60
CA ILE A 64 13.60 -7.30 10.41
C ILE A 64 13.70 -8.65 9.72
N GLY A 65 14.64 -8.74 8.78
CA GLY A 65 14.92 -9.96 8.04
C GLY A 65 15.88 -10.90 8.78
N SER A 66 16.02 -12.11 8.25
CA SER A 66 16.96 -13.11 8.77
C SER A 66 18.43 -12.68 8.70
N ALA A 67 18.77 -11.78 7.81
CA ALA A 67 20.13 -11.33 7.58
C ALA A 67 20.35 -9.85 7.91
N GLY A 68 19.37 -9.02 7.69
CA GLY A 68 19.50 -7.58 7.83
C GLY A 68 18.24 -6.92 8.36
N THR A 69 18.43 -5.84 9.09
CA THR A 69 17.39 -4.94 9.57
C THR A 69 17.52 -3.60 8.88
N GLN A 70 16.41 -3.05 8.44
CA GLN A 70 16.32 -1.75 7.79
C GLN A 70 15.18 -0.92 8.35
N VAL A 71 15.39 0.39 8.37
CA VAL A 71 14.38 1.39 8.73
C VAL A 71 14.26 2.40 7.59
N VAL A 72 13.04 2.63 7.13
CA VAL A 72 12.74 3.60 6.07
C VAL A 72 11.69 4.56 6.59
N PHE A 73 11.96 5.87 6.50
CA PHE A 73 10.99 6.92 6.79
C PHE A 73 10.47 7.52 5.49
N SER A 74 9.17 7.66 5.39
CA SER A 74 8.51 8.20 4.19
C SER A 74 7.49 9.28 4.57
N ARG A 75 7.28 10.22 3.65
CA ARG A 75 6.20 11.19 3.70
C ARG A 75 5.14 10.80 2.68
N ILE A 76 3.91 10.69 3.12
CA ILE A 76 2.76 10.35 2.28
C ILE A 76 1.86 11.57 2.24
N ASN A 77 1.69 12.16 1.06
CA ASN A 77 0.78 13.28 0.87
C ASN A 77 -0.54 12.76 0.31
N LEU A 78 -1.62 13.10 1.00
CA LEU A 78 -2.98 12.73 0.63
C LEU A 78 -3.78 14.00 0.36
N ARG A 79 -4.68 13.91 -0.62
CA ARG A 79 -5.57 15.01 -0.97
C ARG A 79 -7.00 14.52 -1.12
N ARG A 80 -7.96 15.30 -0.62
CA ARG A 80 -9.36 15.12 -0.91
C ARG A 80 -9.67 15.74 -2.26
N MET A 81 -10.28 14.96 -3.17
CA MET A 81 -10.67 15.45 -4.50
C MET A 81 -12.04 16.13 -4.37
N GLY A 82 -12.07 17.44 -4.47
CA GLY A 82 -13.29 18.22 -4.33
C GLY A 82 -14.34 17.99 -5.42
N GLU A 83 -13.95 17.37 -6.54
CA GLU A 83 -14.86 17.00 -7.65
C GLU A 83 -15.67 15.73 -7.33
N ASP A 84 -15.15 14.86 -6.47
CA ASP A 84 -15.89 13.74 -5.95
C ASP A 84 -16.68 14.21 -4.73
N LEU A 85 -18.00 14.07 -4.75
CA LEU A 85 -18.88 14.36 -3.61
C LEU A 85 -18.62 13.42 -2.41
N SER A 86 -17.41 12.90 -2.29
CA SER A 86 -16.99 11.99 -1.23
C SER A 86 -15.91 12.64 -0.34
N SER A 87 -15.94 12.31 0.94
CA SER A 87 -14.92 12.76 1.90
C SER A 87 -13.58 12.00 1.78
N ARG A 88 -13.41 11.19 0.75
CA ARG A 88 -12.27 10.29 0.57
C ARG A 88 -10.99 11.04 0.21
N TYR A 89 -9.89 10.62 0.84
CA TYR A 89 -8.55 11.08 0.54
C TYR A 89 -7.81 10.09 -0.36
N TYR A 90 -7.05 10.62 -1.31
CA TYR A 90 -6.22 9.86 -2.23
C TYR A 90 -4.75 10.21 -2.02
N VAL A 91 -3.88 9.21 -2.08
CA VAL A 91 -2.45 9.42 -2.05
C VAL A 91 -2.02 10.08 -3.35
N VAL A 92 -1.51 11.31 -3.26
CA VAL A 92 -1.05 12.08 -4.43
C VAL A 92 0.47 11.99 -4.63
N SER A 93 1.22 11.82 -3.55
CA SER A 93 2.67 11.60 -3.65
C SER A 93 3.21 10.85 -2.44
N ARG A 94 4.34 10.19 -2.65
CA ARG A 94 5.12 9.52 -1.62
C ARG A 94 6.58 9.92 -1.81
N GLU A 95 7.22 10.26 -0.72
CA GLU A 95 8.60 10.71 -0.69
C GLU A 95 9.35 9.96 0.40
N THR A 96 10.45 9.31 0.05
CA THR A 96 11.33 8.72 1.05
C THR A 96 12.18 9.81 1.69
N LEU A 97 12.00 10.03 2.99
CA LEU A 97 12.72 11.04 3.76
C LEU A 97 14.11 10.55 4.17
N PHE A 98 14.18 9.30 4.60
CA PHE A 98 15.43 8.70 5.05
C PHE A 98 15.37 7.18 4.91
N GLN A 99 16.52 6.61 4.60
CA GLN A 99 16.73 5.16 4.57
C GLN A 99 17.95 4.83 5.40
N SER A 100 17.80 3.96 6.40
CA SER A 100 18.95 3.52 7.18
C SER A 100 19.92 2.70 6.34
N PRO A 101 21.22 2.70 6.67
CA PRO A 101 22.10 1.62 6.23
C PRO A 101 21.50 0.27 6.64
N VAL A 102 21.77 -0.77 5.85
CA VAL A 102 21.39 -2.14 6.25
C VAL A 102 22.27 -2.55 7.41
N ALA A 103 21.68 -2.75 8.57
CA ALA A 103 22.34 -3.34 9.71
C ALA A 103 22.16 -4.86 9.71
N LEU A 104 23.14 -5.60 10.20
CA LEU A 104 22.95 -7.04 10.40
C LEU A 104 21.96 -7.26 11.54
N THR A 105 20.94 -8.08 11.32
CA THR A 105 20.00 -8.47 12.39
C THR A 105 20.78 -9.15 13.50
N PRO A 106 20.78 -8.59 14.73
CA PRO A 106 21.58 -9.12 15.82
C PRO A 106 20.90 -10.32 16.47
N TYR A 107 21.65 -11.40 16.68
CA TYR A 107 21.18 -12.58 17.40
C TYR A 107 22.00 -12.77 18.68
N GLN A 108 21.35 -13.22 19.75
CA GLN A 108 22.01 -13.70 20.97
C GLN A 108 22.52 -15.12 20.75
N ASN A 109 21.71 -15.95 20.10
CA ASN A 109 21.97 -17.33 19.70
C ASN A 109 21.13 -17.68 18.47
N GLU A 110 21.13 -18.93 18.04
CA GLU A 110 20.38 -19.39 16.87
C GLU A 110 18.84 -19.28 17.04
N GLU A 111 18.33 -19.12 18.26
CA GLU A 111 16.90 -19.14 18.57
C GLU A 111 16.32 -17.78 18.94
N ARG A 112 17.18 -16.81 19.30
CA ARG A 112 16.73 -15.50 19.81
C ARG A 112 17.42 -14.33 19.16
N ILE A 113 16.64 -13.31 18.82
CA ILE A 113 17.12 -11.99 18.39
C ILE A 113 17.60 -11.22 19.64
N ASP A 114 18.70 -10.48 19.53
CA ASP A 114 19.21 -9.58 20.57
C ASP A 114 18.39 -8.29 20.57
N GLU A 115 17.42 -8.23 21.46
CA GLU A 115 16.44 -7.13 21.57
C GLU A 115 17.13 -5.78 21.83
N ALA A 116 18.14 -5.76 22.70
CA ALA A 116 18.83 -4.52 23.05
C ALA A 116 19.63 -3.95 21.87
N LYS A 117 20.32 -4.81 21.12
CA LYS A 117 21.08 -4.37 19.94
C LYS A 117 20.15 -4.00 18.79
N LEU A 118 19.01 -4.71 18.64
CA LEU A 118 18.01 -4.37 17.63
C LEU A 118 17.38 -3.01 17.93
N GLY A 119 17.01 -2.76 19.20
CA GLY A 119 16.52 -1.45 19.64
C GLY A 119 17.52 -0.33 19.33
N ALA A 120 18.81 -0.54 19.66
CA ALA A 120 19.86 0.44 19.36
C ALA A 120 20.00 0.75 17.84
N ILE A 121 19.82 -0.24 16.96
CA ILE A 121 19.84 -0.04 15.51
C ILE A 121 18.68 0.87 15.08
N ILE A 122 17.51 0.66 15.66
CA ILE A 122 16.31 1.44 15.34
C ILE A 122 16.42 2.86 15.90
N ASP A 123 16.87 3.01 17.14
CA ASP A 123 17.10 4.32 17.76
C ASP A 123 18.14 5.13 16.98
N ASP A 124 19.20 4.50 16.48
CA ASP A 124 20.22 5.15 15.64
C ASP A 124 19.61 5.64 14.32
N ALA A 125 18.70 4.88 13.72
CA ALA A 125 17.99 5.30 12.52
C ALA A 125 17.10 6.54 12.78
N TYR A 126 16.33 6.58 13.87
CA TYR A 126 15.54 7.74 14.28
C TYR A 126 16.40 8.97 14.52
N ASN A 127 17.50 8.81 15.28
CA ASN A 127 18.43 9.87 15.59
C ASN A 127 19.10 10.43 14.33
N THR A 128 19.55 9.55 13.43
CA THR A 128 20.21 9.96 12.17
C THR A 128 19.23 10.65 11.23
N ALA A 129 18.00 10.17 11.15
CA ALA A 129 16.92 10.79 10.38
C ALA A 129 16.45 12.12 10.99
N ARG A 130 16.74 12.39 12.26
CA ARG A 130 16.24 13.52 13.06
C ARG A 130 14.72 13.56 13.11
N ILE A 131 14.10 12.40 13.23
CA ILE A 131 12.64 12.22 13.33
C ILE A 131 12.36 11.75 14.75
N HIS A 132 11.41 12.37 15.43
CA HIS A 132 10.96 11.91 16.74
C HIS A 132 9.89 10.82 16.56
N PRO A 133 9.88 9.77 17.41
CA PRO A 133 8.82 8.74 17.32
C PRO A 133 7.41 9.29 17.38
N ASP A 134 7.17 10.38 18.13
CA ASP A 134 5.86 11.04 18.22
C ASP A 134 5.45 11.77 16.94
N ASP A 135 6.38 12.02 16.02
CA ASP A 135 6.09 12.64 14.71
C ASP A 135 5.61 11.61 13.68
N ILE A 136 5.67 10.32 14.01
CA ILE A 136 5.23 9.25 13.13
C ILE A 136 3.74 9.00 13.29
N ASP A 137 3.02 9.09 12.19
CA ASP A 137 1.57 8.94 12.13
C ASP A 137 1.13 7.51 11.89
N THR A 138 1.96 6.75 11.20
CA THR A 138 1.69 5.36 10.82
C THR A 138 2.98 4.62 10.56
N GLY A 139 2.97 3.31 10.68
CA GLY A 139 4.14 2.52 10.40
C GLY A 139 3.88 1.02 10.38
N VAL A 140 4.83 0.30 9.83
CA VAL A 140 4.80 -1.15 9.74
C VAL A 140 6.12 -1.73 10.23
N VAL A 141 6.06 -2.64 11.17
CA VAL A 141 7.19 -3.51 11.53
C VAL A 141 6.93 -4.88 10.93
N ILE A 142 7.81 -5.33 10.05
CA ILE A 142 7.71 -6.63 9.40
C ILE A 142 8.84 -7.52 9.88
N LEU A 143 8.46 -8.72 10.29
CA LEU A 143 9.39 -9.81 10.54
C LEU A 143 9.35 -10.75 9.35
N THR A 144 10.51 -10.99 8.75
CA THR A 144 10.62 -11.77 7.52
C THR A 144 11.57 -12.95 7.65
N GLY A 145 11.35 -13.99 6.85
CA GLY A 145 12.22 -15.16 6.75
C GLY A 145 12.43 -15.89 8.08
N GLU A 146 13.66 -16.26 8.36
CA GLU A 146 14.01 -16.97 9.60
C GLU A 146 13.90 -16.12 10.87
N ALA A 147 13.93 -14.79 10.77
CA ALA A 147 13.69 -13.92 11.93
C ALA A 147 12.31 -14.15 12.54
N LEU A 148 11.31 -14.48 11.72
CA LEU A 148 9.96 -14.80 12.15
C LEU A 148 9.87 -16.06 13.02
N ARG A 149 10.78 -17.01 12.84
CA ARG A 149 10.79 -18.30 13.56
C ARG A 149 11.49 -18.24 14.91
N ARG A 150 12.03 -17.08 15.29
CA ARG A 150 12.71 -16.92 16.57
C ARG A 150 11.70 -16.83 17.70
N GLU A 151 12.07 -17.37 18.86
CA GLU A 151 11.19 -17.46 20.04
C GLU A 151 10.63 -16.12 20.51
N ASN A 152 11.40 -15.04 20.33
CA ASN A 152 11.02 -13.70 20.78
C ASN A 152 10.57 -12.76 19.64
N ALA A 153 10.36 -13.29 18.42
CA ALA A 153 10.03 -12.46 17.26
C ALA A 153 8.75 -11.63 17.45
N GLU A 154 7.67 -12.24 17.91
CA GLU A 154 6.39 -11.57 18.15
C GLU A 154 6.49 -10.55 19.30
N ALA A 155 7.25 -10.88 20.36
CA ALA A 155 7.45 -9.96 21.48
C ALA A 155 8.22 -8.71 21.04
N ILE A 156 9.27 -8.87 20.24
CA ILE A 156 10.04 -7.77 19.67
C ILE A 156 9.16 -6.90 18.79
N ALA A 157 8.40 -7.49 17.89
CA ALA A 157 7.48 -6.75 17.02
C ALA A 157 6.46 -5.95 17.85
N GLY A 158 5.95 -6.52 18.95
CA GLY A 158 5.05 -5.85 19.89
C GLY A 158 5.70 -4.65 20.58
N ILE A 159 6.92 -4.82 21.11
CA ILE A 159 7.67 -3.75 21.79
C ILE A 159 7.97 -2.60 20.84
N LEU A 160 8.43 -2.90 19.64
CA LEU A 160 8.76 -1.88 18.64
C LEU A 160 7.51 -1.11 18.19
N ALA A 161 6.37 -1.80 18.08
CA ALA A 161 5.11 -1.18 17.79
C ALA A 161 4.61 -0.26 18.92
N GLU A 162 4.93 -0.58 20.17
CA GLU A 162 4.59 0.27 21.31
C GLU A 162 5.51 1.49 21.45
N GLN A 163 6.80 1.33 21.20
CA GLN A 163 7.78 2.41 21.31
C GLN A 163 7.73 3.41 20.16
N GLY A 164 7.42 2.95 18.98
CA GLY A 164 7.43 3.76 17.76
C GLY A 164 6.09 4.46 17.45
N GLY A 165 5.12 4.46 18.36
CA GLY A 165 3.79 5.02 18.11
C GLY A 165 2.82 3.98 17.53
N ASP A 166 1.89 4.39 16.68
CA ASP A 166 0.80 3.55 16.17
C ASP A 166 1.26 2.62 15.02
N PHE A 167 2.18 1.70 15.30
CA PHE A 167 2.71 0.79 14.28
C PHE A 167 1.93 -0.51 14.20
N VAL A 168 1.87 -0.98 12.98
CA VAL A 168 1.39 -2.30 12.62
C VAL A 168 2.52 -3.31 12.75
N THR A 169 2.32 -4.35 13.54
CA THR A 169 3.19 -5.52 13.46
C THR A 169 2.61 -6.52 12.47
N ALA A 170 3.34 -6.79 11.41
CA ALA A 170 2.98 -7.83 10.46
C ALA A 170 4.01 -8.94 10.49
N THR A 171 3.55 -10.16 10.70
CA THR A 171 4.32 -11.34 10.34
C THR A 171 4.06 -11.60 8.87
N ALA A 172 4.99 -11.21 8.00
CA ALA A 172 4.84 -11.48 6.59
C ALA A 172 5.20 -12.96 6.33
N GLY A 173 4.22 -13.78 6.08
CA GLY A 173 4.44 -15.08 5.47
C GLY A 173 5.07 -14.93 4.08
N HIS A 174 5.58 -16.04 3.53
CA HIS A 174 6.33 -16.04 2.27
C HIS A 174 5.61 -15.37 1.09
N HIS A 175 4.28 -15.51 1.02
CA HIS A 175 3.47 -14.91 -0.03
C HIS A 175 3.39 -13.38 0.10
N MET A 176 3.13 -12.88 1.33
CA MET A 176 3.09 -11.45 1.60
C MET A 176 4.46 -10.79 1.33
N GLU A 177 5.55 -11.44 1.78
CA GLU A 177 6.91 -10.97 1.54
C GLU A 177 7.22 -10.86 0.03
N ALA A 178 6.81 -11.87 -0.76
CA ALA A 178 6.96 -11.84 -2.21
C ALA A 178 6.20 -10.69 -2.88
N MET A 179 5.02 -10.38 -2.37
CA MET A 179 4.22 -9.26 -2.88
C MET A 179 4.80 -7.92 -2.52
N LEU A 180 5.14 -7.70 -1.25
CA LEU A 180 5.77 -6.47 -0.80
C LEU A 180 7.03 -6.18 -1.61
N ALA A 181 7.84 -7.23 -1.87
CA ALA A 181 9.01 -7.12 -2.71
C ALA A 181 8.67 -6.73 -4.16
N ALA A 182 7.60 -7.31 -4.75
CA ALA A 182 7.19 -6.98 -6.12
C ALA A 182 6.65 -5.53 -6.25
N TYR A 183 5.99 -5.01 -5.22
CA TYR A 183 5.57 -3.61 -5.18
C TYR A 183 6.76 -2.67 -4.90
N GLY A 184 7.50 -2.91 -3.84
CA GLY A 184 8.60 -2.05 -3.42
C GLY A 184 9.79 -2.04 -4.38
N SER A 185 10.03 -3.12 -5.15
CA SER A 185 11.02 -3.13 -6.24
C SER A 185 10.61 -2.27 -7.44
N GLY A 186 9.33 -1.89 -7.53
CA GLY A 186 8.77 -1.22 -8.69
C GLY A 186 8.33 -2.15 -9.82
N ALA A 187 8.42 -3.49 -9.64
CA ALA A 187 8.01 -4.45 -10.68
C ALA A 187 6.52 -4.30 -11.03
N ALA A 188 5.65 -4.07 -10.04
CA ALA A 188 4.23 -3.84 -10.27
C ALA A 188 4.00 -2.55 -11.07
N ARG A 189 4.70 -1.47 -10.77
CA ARG A 189 4.60 -0.21 -11.51
C ARG A 189 5.06 -0.37 -12.95
N VAL A 190 6.24 -0.96 -13.19
CA VAL A 190 6.77 -1.19 -14.54
C VAL A 190 5.82 -2.09 -15.34
N SER A 191 5.27 -3.14 -14.70
CA SER A 191 4.27 -4.02 -15.32
C SER A 191 3.04 -3.25 -15.80
N HIS A 192 2.53 -2.33 -14.98
CA HIS A 192 1.37 -1.50 -15.33
C HIS A 192 1.70 -0.49 -16.42
N ASP A 193 2.78 0.29 -16.24
CA ASP A 193 3.12 1.43 -17.11
C ASP A 193 3.54 0.97 -18.51
N GLU A 194 4.25 -0.15 -18.61
CA GLU A 194 4.77 -0.70 -19.84
C GLU A 194 3.95 -1.87 -20.40
N ASN A 195 2.84 -2.26 -19.72
CA ASN A 195 1.99 -3.40 -20.07
C ASN A 195 2.80 -4.70 -20.26
N LYS A 196 3.72 -4.96 -19.33
CA LYS A 196 4.61 -6.11 -19.33
C LYS A 196 4.23 -7.14 -18.27
N ARG A 197 4.41 -8.42 -18.62
CA ARG A 197 4.35 -9.51 -17.64
C ARG A 197 5.75 -9.77 -17.11
N ILE A 198 5.96 -9.49 -15.82
CA ILE A 198 7.27 -9.45 -15.17
C ILE A 198 7.34 -10.52 -14.08
N LEU A 199 8.46 -11.24 -14.02
CA LEU A 199 8.80 -12.08 -12.87
C LEU A 199 9.75 -11.30 -11.96
N ASN A 200 9.30 -10.93 -10.77
CA ASN A 200 10.14 -10.39 -9.70
C ASN A 200 10.79 -11.55 -8.94
N ILE A 201 12.09 -11.49 -8.75
CA ILE A 201 12.92 -12.50 -8.07
C ILE A 201 13.61 -11.80 -6.91
N ASP A 202 13.01 -11.89 -5.72
CA ASP A 202 13.51 -11.27 -4.49
C ASP A 202 14.41 -12.24 -3.74
N ILE A 203 15.70 -11.94 -3.63
CA ILE A 203 16.66 -12.83 -2.98
C ILE A 203 17.22 -12.17 -1.73
N GLY A 204 16.68 -12.58 -0.60
CA GLY A 204 17.14 -12.17 0.73
C GLY A 204 18.27 -13.04 1.27
N GLY A 205 18.45 -13.02 2.59
CA GLY A 205 19.49 -13.82 3.25
C GLY A 205 19.24 -15.32 3.24
N GLY A 206 18.02 -15.75 3.54
CA GLY A 206 17.67 -17.18 3.69
C GLY A 206 16.86 -17.77 2.53
N THR A 207 16.13 -16.94 1.81
CA THR A 207 15.10 -17.38 0.87
C THR A 207 15.04 -16.51 -0.37
N THR A 208 14.55 -17.10 -1.47
CA THR A 208 14.14 -16.39 -2.68
C THR A 208 12.63 -16.37 -2.75
N LYS A 209 12.03 -15.19 -2.93
CA LYS A 209 10.61 -15.00 -3.19
C LYS A 209 10.41 -14.70 -4.67
N LEU A 210 9.43 -15.33 -5.23
CA LEU A 210 9.05 -15.18 -6.63
C LEU A 210 7.69 -14.51 -6.70
N GLY A 211 7.55 -13.48 -7.51
CA GLY A 211 6.28 -12.79 -7.75
C GLY A 211 6.05 -12.60 -9.25
N LEU A 212 5.01 -13.23 -9.80
CA LEU A 212 4.59 -13.02 -11.18
C LEU A 212 3.63 -11.85 -11.24
N VAL A 213 3.98 -10.82 -11.99
CA VAL A 213 3.26 -9.54 -12.06
C VAL A 213 2.75 -9.28 -13.46
N GLU A 214 1.48 -8.90 -13.59
CA GLU A 214 0.86 -8.50 -14.85
C GLU A 214 -0.16 -7.37 -14.61
N ASN A 215 -0.14 -6.36 -15.47
CA ASN A 215 -1.00 -5.17 -15.36
C ASN A 215 -0.97 -4.51 -13.96
N GLY A 216 0.21 -4.49 -13.35
CA GLY A 216 0.40 -3.91 -12.01
C GLY A 216 -0.03 -4.80 -10.85
N LYS A 217 -0.47 -6.04 -11.11
CA LYS A 217 -0.96 -6.97 -10.09
C LYS A 217 -0.06 -8.18 -9.96
N VAL A 218 0.15 -8.62 -8.74
CA VAL A 218 0.83 -9.88 -8.46
C VAL A 218 -0.17 -11.02 -8.62
N LEU A 219 0.06 -11.90 -9.60
CA LEU A 219 -0.82 -13.01 -9.94
C LEU A 219 -0.54 -14.26 -9.11
N VAL A 220 0.73 -14.59 -8.97
CA VAL A 220 1.20 -15.82 -8.29
C VAL A 220 2.47 -15.49 -7.55
N THR A 221 2.63 -16.11 -6.38
CA THR A 221 3.83 -16.00 -5.57
C THR A 221 4.33 -17.38 -5.16
N ALA A 222 5.64 -17.51 -4.97
CA ALA A 222 6.26 -18.70 -4.41
C ALA A 222 7.52 -18.35 -3.62
N ALA A 223 8.02 -19.28 -2.82
CA ALA A 223 9.24 -19.12 -2.07
C ALA A 223 10.10 -20.40 -2.11
N ILE A 224 11.42 -20.20 -2.20
CA ILE A 224 12.41 -21.26 -2.30
C ILE A 224 13.54 -21.00 -1.31
N HIS A 225 14.10 -22.04 -0.71
CA HIS A 225 15.28 -21.98 0.17
C HIS A 225 16.56 -21.75 -0.62
N ILE A 226 16.71 -20.57 -1.22
CA ILE A 226 17.93 -20.06 -1.85
C ILE A 226 18.14 -18.63 -1.34
N GLY A 227 19.26 -18.33 -0.72
CA GLY A 227 19.52 -17.03 -0.13
C GLY A 227 20.98 -16.70 0.03
N GLY A 228 21.29 -15.41 0.18
CA GLY A 228 22.66 -14.90 0.22
C GLY A 228 23.43 -15.18 1.51
N ARG A 229 22.74 -15.57 2.61
CA ARG A 229 23.37 -15.78 3.92
C ARG A 229 23.13 -17.14 4.55
N LEU A 230 22.84 -18.13 3.72
CA LEU A 230 22.71 -19.53 4.16
C LEU A 230 24.02 -20.12 4.68
N GLN A 231 25.14 -19.51 4.30
CA GLN A 231 26.48 -19.83 4.77
C GLN A 231 27.26 -18.53 4.92
N VAL A 232 28.00 -18.40 6.04
CA VAL A 232 28.85 -17.25 6.34
C VAL A 232 30.20 -17.76 6.86
N VAL A 233 31.27 -17.13 6.41
CA VAL A 233 32.64 -17.39 6.88
C VAL A 233 33.21 -16.13 7.54
N ASP A 234 34.12 -16.32 8.48
CA ASP A 234 34.95 -15.26 9.07
C ASP A 234 36.14 -14.89 8.16
N ASP A 235 36.96 -13.92 8.60
CA ASP A 235 38.18 -13.47 7.91
C ASP A 235 39.22 -14.59 7.71
N ASN A 236 39.12 -15.69 8.44
CA ASN A 236 39.97 -16.87 8.33
C ASN A 236 39.34 -17.98 7.47
N HIS A 237 38.28 -17.65 6.74
CA HIS A 237 37.48 -18.60 5.95
C HIS A 237 36.86 -19.75 6.76
N ARG A 238 36.68 -19.59 8.07
CA ARG A 238 35.96 -20.55 8.89
C ARG A 238 34.46 -20.29 8.81
N ILE A 239 33.71 -21.35 8.62
CA ILE A 239 32.25 -21.30 8.60
C ILE A 239 31.75 -20.96 10.01
N VAL A 240 31.16 -19.78 10.17
CA VAL A 240 30.55 -19.29 11.42
C VAL A 240 29.04 -19.44 11.43
N ARG A 241 28.43 -19.63 10.24
CA ARG A 241 27.02 -19.91 10.07
C ARG A 241 26.82 -20.86 8.90
N LEU A 242 26.00 -21.87 9.09
CA LEU A 242 25.60 -22.82 8.05
C LEU A 242 24.17 -23.32 8.31
N ASP A 243 23.21 -22.67 7.64
CA ASP A 243 21.81 -23.04 7.75
C ASP A 243 21.55 -24.40 7.06
N PRO A 244 20.48 -25.13 7.42
CA PRO A 244 20.16 -26.43 6.81
C PRO A 244 20.12 -26.39 5.27
N ALA A 245 19.51 -25.34 4.69
CA ALA A 245 19.49 -25.16 3.23
C ALA A 245 20.91 -24.88 2.66
N GLY A 246 21.73 -24.12 3.36
CA GLY A 246 23.14 -23.90 2.99
C GLY A 246 23.94 -25.19 2.98
N LYS A 247 23.76 -26.03 4.01
CA LYS A 247 24.37 -27.38 4.08
C LYS A 247 23.91 -28.25 2.90
N TYR A 248 22.62 -28.19 2.56
CA TYR A 248 22.09 -28.91 1.42
C TYR A 248 22.73 -28.47 0.09
N HIS A 249 22.82 -27.16 -0.16
CA HIS A 249 23.47 -26.62 -1.36
C HIS A 249 24.95 -26.98 -1.43
N ALA A 250 25.67 -26.95 -0.29
CA ALA A 250 27.05 -27.39 -0.20
C ALA A 250 27.19 -28.87 -0.58
N MET A 251 26.30 -29.73 -0.04
CA MET A 251 26.26 -31.16 -0.41
C MET A 251 26.03 -31.36 -1.92
N GLN A 252 25.10 -30.62 -2.52
CA GLN A 252 24.86 -30.67 -3.96
C GLN A 252 26.06 -30.20 -4.80
N ALA A 253 26.94 -29.38 -4.22
CA ALA A 253 28.20 -28.97 -4.81
C ALA A 253 29.38 -29.90 -4.49
N GLY A 254 29.16 -30.98 -3.71
CA GLY A 254 30.14 -31.99 -3.34
C GLY A 254 30.91 -31.71 -2.05
N PHE A 255 30.38 -30.88 -1.15
CA PHE A 255 30.99 -30.54 0.14
C PHE A 255 30.17 -31.07 1.31
N SER A 256 30.85 -31.57 2.34
CA SER A 256 30.23 -32.03 3.60
C SER A 256 30.69 -31.16 4.77
N TRP A 257 30.27 -29.88 4.74
CA TRP A 257 30.68 -28.89 5.75
C TRP A 257 29.84 -28.90 7.00
N SER A 258 30.49 -28.47 8.07
CA SER A 258 29.90 -28.14 9.37
C SER A 258 30.41 -26.80 9.85
N VAL A 259 29.75 -26.20 10.83
CA VAL A 259 30.22 -24.96 11.46
C VAL A 259 31.60 -25.22 12.08
N GLY A 260 32.56 -24.32 11.84
CA GLY A 260 33.96 -24.42 12.23
C GLY A 260 34.88 -24.98 11.15
N ASP A 261 34.35 -25.61 10.09
CA ASP A 261 35.15 -26.06 8.94
C ASP A 261 35.64 -24.86 8.11
N THR A 262 36.67 -25.09 7.31
CA THR A 262 37.21 -24.07 6.39
C THR A 262 36.56 -24.19 5.03
N ALA A 263 35.95 -23.11 4.54
CA ALA A 263 35.41 -23.00 3.18
C ALA A 263 36.20 -21.92 2.41
N ARG A 264 37.02 -22.33 1.44
CA ARG A 264 37.77 -21.40 0.61
C ARG A 264 36.88 -20.64 -0.35
N ALA A 265 37.33 -19.50 -0.83
CA ALA A 265 36.56 -18.66 -1.75
C ALA A 265 36.10 -19.43 -3.02
N GLU A 266 36.99 -20.21 -3.60
CA GLU A 266 36.70 -21.01 -4.83
C GLU A 266 35.67 -22.11 -4.56
N ASP A 267 35.65 -22.69 -3.34
CA ASP A 267 34.70 -23.71 -2.95
C ASP A 267 33.31 -23.07 -2.70
N MET A 268 33.26 -21.87 -2.10
CA MET A 268 32.04 -21.08 -1.96
C MET A 268 31.51 -20.65 -3.32
N ASP A 269 32.36 -20.27 -4.27
CA ASP A 269 31.94 -19.96 -5.64
C ASP A 269 31.27 -21.15 -6.31
N ARG A 270 31.79 -22.39 -6.13
CA ARG A 270 31.15 -23.61 -6.65
C ARG A 270 29.77 -23.85 -6.05
N VAL A 271 29.60 -23.60 -4.74
CA VAL A 271 28.29 -23.69 -4.10
C VAL A 271 27.33 -22.65 -4.68
N ALA A 272 27.79 -21.41 -4.86
CA ALA A 272 26.98 -20.33 -5.45
C ALA A 272 26.55 -20.64 -6.90
N GLU A 273 27.45 -21.19 -7.71
CA GLU A 273 27.11 -21.66 -9.08
C GLU A 273 25.99 -22.71 -9.03
N LYS A 274 26.09 -23.69 -8.09
CA LYS A 274 25.06 -24.71 -7.91
C LYS A 274 23.72 -24.11 -7.44
N MET A 275 23.75 -23.14 -6.55
CA MET A 275 22.55 -22.41 -6.12
C MET A 275 21.89 -21.67 -7.29
N ALA A 276 22.68 -20.99 -8.11
CA ALA A 276 22.20 -20.31 -9.32
C ALA A 276 21.58 -21.29 -10.32
N ASP A 277 22.23 -22.44 -10.59
CA ASP A 277 21.68 -23.50 -11.44
C ASP A 277 20.38 -24.08 -10.90
N THR A 278 20.26 -24.21 -9.58
CA THR A 278 19.05 -24.66 -8.91
C THR A 278 17.91 -23.67 -9.12
N LEU A 279 18.17 -22.37 -9.01
CA LEU A 279 17.16 -21.34 -9.29
C LEU A 279 16.75 -21.33 -10.76
N VAL A 280 17.71 -21.41 -11.69
CA VAL A 280 17.42 -21.54 -13.13
C VAL A 280 16.54 -22.76 -13.39
N ALA A 281 16.87 -23.91 -12.82
CA ALA A 281 16.07 -25.13 -12.98
C ALA A 281 14.65 -24.97 -12.41
N ALA A 282 14.50 -24.31 -11.26
CA ALA A 282 13.21 -24.03 -10.66
C ALA A 282 12.28 -23.21 -11.58
N LEU A 283 12.86 -22.31 -12.36
CA LEU A 283 12.13 -21.41 -13.24
C LEU A 283 11.92 -21.95 -14.66
N THR A 284 12.84 -22.77 -15.18
CA THR A 284 12.88 -23.13 -16.60
C THR A 284 12.70 -24.61 -16.92
N VAL A 285 12.92 -25.52 -15.96
CA VAL A 285 12.88 -26.97 -16.22
C VAL A 285 11.51 -27.55 -15.83
N ARG A 286 10.90 -28.28 -16.75
CA ARG A 286 9.65 -29.04 -16.52
C ARG A 286 9.77 -30.46 -17.12
N PRO A 287 9.36 -31.52 -16.41
CA PRO A 287 8.92 -31.49 -15.01
C PRO A 287 10.04 -31.02 -14.08
N MET A 288 9.65 -30.45 -12.94
CA MET A 288 10.60 -29.92 -11.96
C MET A 288 11.48 -31.06 -11.41
N PRO A 289 12.81 -30.87 -11.35
CA PRO A 289 13.68 -31.86 -10.74
C PRO A 289 13.41 -32.03 -9.24
N HIS A 290 13.40 -33.26 -8.76
CA HIS A 290 13.10 -33.58 -7.36
C HIS A 290 13.99 -32.83 -6.35
N HIS A 291 15.28 -32.64 -6.68
CA HIS A 291 16.22 -31.90 -5.81
C HIS A 291 15.92 -30.38 -5.72
N VAL A 292 15.07 -29.87 -6.60
CA VAL A 292 14.58 -28.48 -6.57
C VAL A 292 13.25 -28.41 -5.82
N GLU A 293 12.38 -29.41 -6.07
CA GLU A 293 11.02 -29.41 -5.55
C GLU A 293 10.94 -29.25 -4.02
N HIS A 294 11.79 -30.00 -3.28
CA HIS A 294 11.74 -29.93 -1.83
C HIS A 294 12.45 -28.71 -1.20
N LEU A 295 13.03 -27.84 -2.02
CA LEU A 295 13.49 -26.53 -1.56
C LEU A 295 12.36 -25.51 -1.53
N TYR A 296 11.21 -25.80 -2.15
CA TYR A 296 10.06 -24.91 -2.07
C TYR A 296 9.49 -24.87 -0.64
N LEU A 297 9.19 -23.66 -0.19
CA LEU A 297 8.55 -23.37 1.09
C LEU A 297 7.04 -23.17 0.95
N THR A 298 6.60 -23.05 -0.29
CA THR A 298 5.22 -22.90 -0.71
C THR A 298 4.96 -23.85 -1.88
N ASP A 299 3.76 -23.84 -2.43
CA ASP A 299 3.54 -24.44 -3.74
C ASP A 299 4.47 -23.79 -4.78
N SER A 300 4.86 -24.55 -5.79
CA SER A 300 5.71 -24.04 -6.86
C SER A 300 4.98 -22.98 -7.67
N ILE A 301 5.75 -22.03 -8.26
CA ILE A 301 5.16 -20.94 -9.05
C ILE A 301 4.40 -21.44 -10.31
N GLY A 302 4.48 -22.72 -10.61
CA GLY A 302 3.80 -23.32 -11.75
C GLY A 302 4.41 -22.95 -13.12
N GLU A 303 3.56 -22.94 -14.13
CA GLU A 303 3.96 -22.52 -15.48
C GLU A 303 3.90 -21.00 -15.59
N LEU A 304 5.01 -20.39 -15.92
CA LEU A 304 5.14 -18.92 -15.99
C LEU A 304 4.45 -18.33 -17.23
N GLY A 305 4.25 -19.15 -18.28
CA GLY A 305 3.76 -18.65 -19.57
C GLY A 305 4.74 -17.68 -20.23
N ARG A 306 4.22 -16.71 -20.97
CA ARG A 306 5.03 -15.65 -21.56
C ARG A 306 5.49 -14.69 -20.46
N ILE A 307 6.79 -14.42 -20.40
CA ILE A 307 7.41 -13.42 -19.53
C ILE A 307 8.13 -12.41 -20.43
N ASP A 308 7.83 -11.14 -20.24
CA ASP A 308 8.43 -10.04 -21.00
C ASP A 308 9.73 -9.52 -20.38
N GLY A 309 10.00 -9.87 -19.12
CA GLY A 309 11.25 -9.55 -18.43
C GLY A 309 11.29 -10.02 -16.99
N ILE A 310 12.48 -10.03 -16.42
CA ILE A 310 12.73 -10.34 -15.02
C ILE A 310 13.31 -9.11 -14.31
N MET A 311 12.94 -8.96 -13.04
CA MET A 311 13.53 -7.98 -12.13
C MET A 311 14.03 -8.71 -10.89
N PHE A 312 15.22 -8.33 -10.42
CA PHE A 312 15.73 -8.81 -9.14
C PHE A 312 15.53 -7.77 -8.05
N SER A 313 15.24 -8.24 -6.83
CA SER A 313 15.22 -7.46 -5.61
C SER A 313 15.86 -8.23 -4.45
N GLY A 314 15.91 -7.65 -3.25
CA GLY A 314 16.62 -8.21 -2.12
C GLY A 314 18.13 -7.92 -2.16
N GLY A 315 18.86 -8.34 -1.11
CA GLY A 315 20.27 -8.02 -0.95
C GLY A 315 21.19 -8.61 -2.03
N VAL A 316 20.85 -9.77 -2.59
CA VAL A 316 21.62 -10.41 -3.68
C VAL A 316 21.47 -9.64 -4.99
N ALA A 317 20.33 -8.95 -5.18
CA ALA A 317 20.11 -8.15 -6.38
C ALA A 317 21.13 -7.00 -6.54
N GLU A 318 21.64 -6.45 -5.44
CA GLU A 318 22.68 -5.42 -5.47
C GLU A 318 23.91 -5.87 -6.28
N TYR A 319 24.25 -7.17 -6.21
CA TYR A 319 25.34 -7.76 -6.97
C TYR A 319 24.92 -8.17 -8.39
N VAL A 320 23.67 -8.54 -8.61
CA VAL A 320 23.16 -8.82 -9.96
C VAL A 320 23.23 -7.55 -10.82
N TYR A 321 22.90 -6.39 -10.22
CA TYR A 321 22.95 -5.07 -10.88
C TYR A 321 24.28 -4.33 -10.71
N GLU A 322 25.29 -4.95 -10.08
CA GLU A 322 26.63 -4.36 -9.86
C GLU A 322 26.61 -3.06 -9.03
N ARG A 323 25.64 -2.91 -8.14
CA ARG A 323 25.52 -1.76 -7.22
C ARG A 323 26.37 -1.94 -5.97
N GLU A 324 26.72 -3.18 -5.61
CA GLU A 324 27.58 -3.53 -4.48
C GLU A 324 28.75 -4.41 -4.97
N THR A 325 29.93 -4.18 -4.37
CA THR A 325 31.16 -4.91 -4.71
C THR A 325 31.82 -5.61 -3.51
N ARG A 326 31.43 -5.21 -2.29
CA ARG A 326 32.01 -5.75 -1.05
C ARG A 326 31.66 -7.22 -0.85
N ASP A 327 32.60 -8.00 -0.35
CA ASP A 327 32.36 -9.36 0.12
C ASP A 327 32.11 -9.32 1.64
N PHE A 328 30.94 -9.75 2.08
CA PHE A 328 30.56 -9.82 3.48
C PHE A 328 30.83 -11.20 4.09
N GLY A 329 31.65 -12.03 3.44
CA GLY A 329 31.94 -13.39 3.89
C GLY A 329 30.76 -14.36 3.74
N ASP A 330 29.72 -13.97 3.00
CA ASP A 330 28.54 -14.79 2.75
C ASP A 330 28.42 -15.22 1.26
N MET A 331 27.29 -15.81 0.91
CA MET A 331 27.03 -16.26 -0.45
C MET A 331 26.50 -15.14 -1.37
N GLY A 332 26.12 -13.97 -0.85
CA GLY A 332 25.39 -12.92 -1.56
C GLY A 332 26.12 -12.44 -2.82
N MET A 333 27.39 -12.02 -2.68
CA MET A 333 28.19 -11.55 -3.80
C MET A 333 28.38 -12.66 -4.86
N ARG A 334 28.69 -13.87 -4.40
CA ARG A 334 28.97 -15.03 -5.29
C ARG A 334 27.74 -15.46 -6.04
N LEU A 335 26.60 -15.55 -5.35
CA LEU A 335 25.30 -15.91 -5.94
C LEU A 335 24.82 -14.83 -6.92
N GLY A 336 24.93 -13.55 -6.57
CA GLY A 336 24.54 -12.45 -7.44
C GLY A 336 25.35 -12.44 -8.75
N ARG A 337 26.67 -12.62 -8.67
CA ARG A 337 27.53 -12.74 -9.84
C ARG A 337 27.22 -13.99 -10.69
N ALA A 338 26.92 -15.13 -10.05
CA ALA A 338 26.54 -16.35 -10.76
C ALA A 338 25.20 -16.16 -11.50
N LEU A 339 24.20 -15.54 -10.88
CA LEU A 339 22.91 -15.23 -11.51
C LEU A 339 23.06 -14.24 -12.66
N ARG A 340 23.87 -13.20 -12.50
CA ARG A 340 24.17 -12.28 -13.61
C ARG A 340 24.74 -13.00 -14.82
N ARG A 341 25.69 -13.93 -14.61
CA ARG A 341 26.21 -14.78 -15.70
C ARG A 341 25.11 -15.62 -16.36
N ARG A 342 24.14 -16.16 -15.59
CA ARG A 342 23.00 -16.93 -16.14
C ARG A 342 22.07 -16.05 -16.99
N VAL A 343 21.87 -14.79 -16.61
CA VAL A 343 21.14 -13.82 -17.43
C VAL A 343 21.90 -13.52 -18.71
N GLN A 344 23.21 -13.18 -18.62
CA GLN A 344 24.02 -12.83 -19.75
C GLN A 344 24.21 -13.98 -20.76
N SER A 345 24.28 -15.21 -20.28
CA SER A 345 24.39 -16.41 -21.12
C SER A 345 23.07 -16.89 -21.73
N GLY A 346 21.93 -16.30 -21.32
CA GLY A 346 20.58 -16.73 -21.73
C GLY A 346 20.10 -18.01 -21.03
N ALA A 347 20.77 -18.48 -19.99
CA ALA A 347 20.29 -19.60 -19.17
C ALA A 347 18.98 -19.23 -18.43
N LEU A 348 18.83 -17.95 -18.05
CA LEU A 348 17.56 -17.32 -17.80
C LEU A 348 17.13 -16.62 -19.09
N PRO A 349 16.07 -17.12 -19.76
CA PRO A 349 15.79 -16.75 -21.16
C PRO A 349 15.08 -15.40 -21.31
N TRP A 350 14.86 -14.69 -20.21
CA TRP A 350 14.12 -13.43 -20.19
C TRP A 350 15.07 -12.23 -20.03
N PRO A 351 14.75 -11.09 -20.65
CA PRO A 351 15.56 -9.89 -20.50
C PRO A 351 15.54 -9.38 -19.05
N LEU A 352 16.70 -8.97 -18.56
CA LEU A 352 16.84 -8.28 -17.29
C LEU A 352 16.37 -6.84 -17.46
N LEU A 353 15.30 -6.48 -16.73
CA LEU A 353 14.79 -5.12 -16.71
C LEU A 353 15.59 -4.26 -15.73
N PRO A 354 15.60 -2.93 -15.91
CA PRO A 354 16.27 -2.02 -14.98
C PRO A 354 15.79 -2.22 -13.56
N ALA A 355 16.72 -2.18 -12.61
CA ALA A 355 16.36 -2.29 -11.21
C ALA A 355 15.67 -1.02 -10.72
N GLY A 356 14.58 -1.20 -10.03
CA GLY A 356 14.08 -0.22 -9.06
C GLY A 356 14.88 -0.32 -7.75
N GLU A 357 14.20 -0.47 -6.64
CA GLU A 357 14.82 -0.75 -5.34
C GLU A 357 15.21 -2.24 -5.25
N CYS A 358 16.41 -2.51 -4.72
CA CYS A 358 16.89 -3.88 -4.55
C CYS A 358 16.68 -4.35 -3.10
N ILE A 359 17.69 -4.13 -2.25
CA ILE A 359 17.67 -4.62 -0.87
C ILE A 359 16.54 -4.01 -0.01
N ARG A 360 16.04 -2.85 -0.40
CA ARG A 360 15.00 -2.10 0.33
C ARG A 360 13.58 -2.38 -0.12
N ALA A 361 13.41 -3.25 -1.12
CA ALA A 361 12.12 -3.47 -1.74
C ALA A 361 11.03 -3.88 -0.74
N THR A 362 11.29 -4.82 0.16
CA THR A 362 10.31 -5.26 1.15
C THR A 362 9.94 -4.16 2.15
N ALA A 363 10.94 -3.47 2.71
CA ALA A 363 10.71 -2.37 3.66
C ALA A 363 9.94 -1.21 3.01
N LEU A 364 10.29 -0.85 1.78
CA LEU A 364 9.62 0.20 1.04
C LEU A 364 8.19 -0.21 0.68
N GLY A 365 7.99 -1.42 0.16
CA GLY A 365 6.67 -1.98 -0.11
C GLY A 365 5.79 -1.98 1.14
N ALA A 366 6.35 -2.32 2.30
CA ALA A 366 5.64 -2.27 3.57
C ALA A 366 5.22 -0.86 3.98
N SER A 367 6.12 0.12 3.83
CA SER A 367 5.83 1.52 4.19
C SER A 367 4.79 2.18 3.28
N GLU A 368 4.62 1.66 2.08
CA GLU A 368 3.80 2.29 1.03
C GLU A 368 2.45 1.62 0.79
N TYR A 369 2.34 0.32 1.07
CA TYR A 369 1.31 -0.52 0.45
C TYR A 369 -0.10 -0.35 1.02
N SER A 370 -0.28 0.03 2.27
CA SER A 370 -1.54 -0.23 2.95
C SER A 370 -2.08 0.90 3.82
N VAL A 371 -1.77 2.15 3.51
CA VAL A 371 -2.31 3.27 4.27
C VAL A 371 -3.46 3.93 3.52
N GLN A 372 -4.62 3.98 4.16
CA GLN A 372 -5.75 4.82 3.80
C GLN A 372 -5.97 5.86 4.89
N LEU A 373 -6.69 6.91 4.56
CA LEU A 373 -7.12 7.91 5.52
C LEU A 373 -8.65 7.91 5.53
N SER A 374 -9.25 7.93 6.73
CA SER A 374 -10.70 8.06 6.83
C SER A 374 -11.18 9.39 6.25
N GLY A 375 -12.44 9.46 5.86
CA GLY A 375 -13.11 10.72 5.62
C GLY A 375 -13.13 11.60 6.88
N ASN A 376 -13.46 12.86 6.71
CA ASN A 376 -13.57 13.84 7.80
C ASN A 376 -14.94 13.80 8.52
N THR A 377 -15.87 13.00 8.05
CA THR A 377 -17.24 12.83 8.58
C THR A 377 -17.37 11.62 9.49
N SER A 378 -16.39 11.41 10.34
CA SER A 378 -16.37 10.28 11.27
C SER A 378 -17.21 10.54 12.52
N PHE A 379 -17.76 9.47 13.13
CA PHE A 379 -18.35 9.48 14.46
C PHE A 379 -17.51 8.64 15.41
N ILE A 380 -16.94 9.28 16.44
CA ILE A 380 -16.08 8.61 17.42
C ILE A 380 -16.54 9.06 18.80
N SER A 381 -17.17 8.15 19.56
CA SER A 381 -17.78 8.49 20.85
C SER A 381 -16.74 8.78 21.93
N SER A 382 -15.64 8.06 21.93
CA SER A 382 -14.59 8.15 22.96
C SER A 382 -13.22 7.89 22.35
N PRO A 383 -12.59 8.91 21.72
CA PRO A 383 -11.31 8.71 21.00
C PRO A 383 -10.23 8.03 21.84
N GLY A 384 -10.07 8.45 23.10
CA GLY A 384 -9.03 7.89 23.98
C GLY A 384 -9.22 6.44 24.39
N GLN A 385 -10.45 5.88 24.23
CA GLN A 385 -10.73 4.46 24.51
C GLN A 385 -10.71 3.60 23.24
N LEU A 386 -11.00 4.21 22.08
CA LEU A 386 -11.15 3.51 20.81
C LEU A 386 -9.89 3.56 19.96
N LEU A 387 -9.05 4.57 20.14
CA LEU A 387 -7.86 4.84 19.34
C LEU A 387 -6.63 5.07 20.23
N PRO A 388 -5.45 4.62 19.84
CA PRO A 388 -5.22 3.79 18.66
C PRO A 388 -5.74 2.36 18.86
N ARG A 389 -6.15 1.68 17.79
CA ARG A 389 -6.61 0.29 17.85
C ARG A 389 -5.90 -0.57 16.82
N ARG A 390 -5.39 -1.72 17.22
CA ARG A 390 -4.57 -2.57 16.37
C ARG A 390 -5.24 -3.90 16.09
N ASN A 391 -4.90 -4.45 14.93
CA ASN A 391 -5.19 -5.82 14.54
C ASN A 391 -6.70 -6.16 14.57
N LEU A 392 -7.56 -5.23 14.15
CA LEU A 392 -8.97 -5.48 13.99
C LEU A 392 -9.20 -6.32 12.73
N GLN A 393 -9.77 -7.50 12.90
CA GLN A 393 -10.21 -8.31 11.77
C GLN A 393 -11.42 -7.65 11.11
N VAL A 394 -11.35 -7.52 9.80
CA VAL A 394 -12.46 -6.98 9.00
C VAL A 394 -13.43 -8.09 8.65
N LEU A 395 -14.70 -7.80 8.83
CA LEU A 395 -15.83 -8.60 8.35
C LEU A 395 -16.64 -7.74 7.39
N GLN A 396 -16.72 -8.16 6.12
CA GLN A 396 -17.49 -7.48 5.09
C GLN A 396 -18.73 -8.30 4.70
N PRO A 397 -19.84 -8.20 5.47
CA PRO A 397 -21.05 -8.94 5.16
C PRO A 397 -21.56 -8.62 3.76
N ALA A 398 -21.91 -9.64 2.99
CA ALA A 398 -22.48 -9.48 1.66
C ALA A 398 -23.89 -8.89 1.78
N PHE A 399 -24.00 -7.58 1.69
CA PHE A 399 -25.26 -6.85 1.76
C PHE A 399 -25.28 -5.73 0.70
N ALA A 400 -26.29 -5.77 -0.17
CA ALA A 400 -26.50 -4.72 -1.16
C ALA A 400 -27.42 -3.63 -0.55
N CYS A 401 -26.95 -2.38 -0.58
CA CYS A 401 -27.75 -1.23 -0.17
C CYS A 401 -28.77 -0.88 -1.27
N GLU A 402 -29.88 -1.62 -1.31
CA GLU A 402 -31.00 -1.33 -2.23
C GLU A 402 -31.66 0.01 -1.88
N GLU A 403 -32.60 0.47 -2.74
CA GLU A 403 -33.34 1.73 -2.52
C GLU A 403 -34.04 1.74 -1.14
N LYS A 404 -34.58 0.61 -0.69
CA LYS A 404 -35.11 0.39 0.63
C LYS A 404 -34.27 -0.65 1.38
N ILE A 405 -33.68 -0.26 2.50
CA ILE A 405 -32.87 -1.14 3.33
C ILE A 405 -33.79 -1.99 4.23
N ASP A 406 -33.59 -3.30 4.20
CA ASP A 406 -34.22 -4.27 5.06
C ASP A 406 -33.29 -4.58 6.25
N SER A 407 -33.64 -4.06 7.44
CA SER A 407 -32.83 -4.23 8.65
C SER A 407 -32.67 -5.69 9.07
N GLN A 408 -33.69 -6.52 8.87
CA GLN A 408 -33.61 -7.94 9.24
C GLN A 408 -32.68 -8.72 8.33
N LYS A 409 -32.72 -8.45 7.01
CA LYS A 409 -31.77 -9.05 6.06
C LYS A 409 -30.33 -8.64 6.37
N LEU A 410 -30.11 -7.37 6.72
CA LEU A 410 -28.79 -6.89 7.13
C LEU A 410 -28.32 -7.61 8.39
N ALA A 411 -29.18 -7.71 9.41
CA ALA A 411 -28.85 -8.40 10.64
C ALA A 411 -28.51 -9.88 10.41
N GLN A 412 -29.25 -10.56 9.53
CA GLN A 412 -28.96 -11.93 9.15
C GLN A 412 -27.64 -12.06 8.40
N ALA A 413 -27.36 -11.14 7.47
CA ALA A 413 -26.09 -11.12 6.71
C ALA A 413 -24.90 -10.96 7.68
N ILE A 414 -24.98 -10.04 8.64
CA ILE A 414 -23.92 -9.84 9.64
C ILE A 414 -23.72 -11.13 10.46
N ARG A 415 -24.77 -11.69 11.04
CA ARG A 415 -24.68 -12.92 11.86
C ARG A 415 -24.15 -14.11 11.06
N GLY A 416 -24.64 -14.27 9.83
CA GLY A 416 -24.15 -15.32 8.93
C GLY A 416 -22.65 -15.16 8.60
N HIS A 417 -22.18 -13.93 8.48
CA HIS A 417 -20.79 -13.64 8.20
C HIS A 417 -19.87 -13.94 9.40
N PHE A 418 -20.30 -13.63 10.63
CA PHE A 418 -19.58 -14.07 11.83
C PHE A 418 -19.42 -15.60 11.88
N THR A 419 -20.48 -16.34 11.55
CA THR A 419 -20.42 -17.80 11.47
C THR A 419 -19.47 -18.28 10.38
N ALA A 420 -19.47 -17.66 9.20
CA ALA A 420 -18.60 -18.03 8.09
C ALA A 420 -17.11 -17.82 8.40
N PHE A 421 -16.80 -16.94 9.34
CA PHE A 421 -15.43 -16.67 9.79
C PHE A 421 -15.08 -17.39 11.10
N ASP A 422 -15.89 -18.32 11.55
CA ASP A 422 -15.72 -19.06 12.80
C ASP A 422 -15.54 -18.15 14.04
N ILE A 423 -16.18 -16.96 14.03
CA ILE A 423 -16.15 -16.02 15.14
C ILE A 423 -17.49 -16.09 15.86
N PRO A 424 -17.56 -16.56 17.11
CA PRO A 424 -18.77 -16.49 17.89
C PRO A 424 -19.21 -15.03 18.06
N ILE A 425 -20.50 -14.74 17.80
CA ILE A 425 -21.03 -13.37 17.88
C ILE A 425 -20.85 -12.75 19.27
N ASP A 426 -20.75 -13.56 20.30
CA ASP A 426 -20.53 -13.19 21.70
C ASP A 426 -19.05 -13.30 22.14
N SER A 427 -18.12 -13.50 21.22
CA SER A 427 -16.68 -13.56 21.54
C SER A 427 -16.17 -12.20 22.02
N ASP A 428 -15.07 -12.20 22.80
CA ASP A 428 -14.39 -10.97 23.24
C ASP A 428 -13.49 -10.35 22.18
N LYS A 429 -13.31 -11.00 21.03
CA LYS A 429 -12.47 -10.52 19.96
C LYS A 429 -13.12 -9.32 19.27
N ASP A 430 -12.44 -8.17 19.26
CA ASP A 430 -12.92 -7.01 18.51
C ASP A 430 -12.81 -7.26 17.00
N VAL A 431 -13.79 -6.77 16.27
CA VAL A 431 -13.88 -6.84 14.81
C VAL A 431 -14.37 -5.52 14.24
N ALA A 432 -13.99 -5.24 13.01
CA ALA A 432 -14.49 -4.11 12.23
C ALA A 432 -15.50 -4.61 11.20
N LEU A 433 -16.72 -4.08 11.22
CA LEU A 433 -17.71 -4.32 10.18
C LEU A 433 -17.45 -3.36 9.03
N ALA A 434 -17.23 -3.88 7.83
CA ALA A 434 -17.02 -3.08 6.63
C ALA A 434 -18.23 -3.17 5.69
N PHE A 435 -18.66 -2.04 5.15
CA PHE A 435 -19.79 -1.99 4.22
C PHE A 435 -19.53 -1.03 3.07
N ARG A 436 -20.14 -1.33 1.95
CA ARG A 436 -20.21 -0.43 0.79
C ARG A 436 -21.54 0.26 0.76
N TRP A 437 -21.54 1.57 0.99
CA TRP A 437 -22.75 2.36 0.87
C TRP A 437 -23.02 2.69 -0.58
N GLN A 438 -24.26 2.45 -1.03
CA GLN A 438 -24.72 2.78 -2.37
C GLN A 438 -26.06 3.51 -2.32
N GLY A 439 -26.20 4.50 -3.20
CA GLY A 439 -27.43 5.31 -3.31
C GLY A 439 -27.52 6.45 -2.32
N ALA A 440 -28.63 7.18 -2.36
CA ALA A 440 -28.84 8.38 -1.59
C ALA A 440 -28.77 8.13 -0.07
N PRO A 441 -28.08 8.98 0.70
CA PRO A 441 -27.96 8.86 2.16
C PRO A 441 -29.19 9.44 2.88
N SER A 442 -30.40 8.92 2.57
CA SER A 442 -31.60 9.38 3.25
C SER A 442 -31.66 8.88 4.70
N TYR A 443 -32.25 9.68 5.57
CA TYR A 443 -32.41 9.32 6.99
C TYR A 443 -33.06 7.94 7.18
N GLU A 444 -34.15 7.65 6.45
CA GLU A 444 -34.85 6.37 6.56
C GLU A 444 -33.96 5.17 6.25
N ARG A 445 -33.09 5.30 5.25
CA ARG A 445 -32.14 4.24 4.87
C ARG A 445 -31.06 4.07 5.95
N ILE A 446 -30.49 5.17 6.44
CA ILE A 446 -29.45 5.11 7.48
C ILE A 446 -30.03 4.58 8.79
N ALA A 447 -31.28 4.97 9.15
CA ALA A 447 -31.95 4.48 10.35
C ALA A 447 -32.25 2.95 10.26
N ALA A 448 -32.71 2.45 9.10
CA ALA A 448 -32.90 1.02 8.88
C ALA A 448 -31.56 0.24 8.90
N PHE A 449 -30.49 0.86 8.41
CA PHE A 449 -29.15 0.28 8.46
C PHE A 449 -28.63 0.20 9.91
N ALA A 450 -28.79 1.27 10.68
CA ALA A 450 -28.48 1.32 12.12
C ALA A 450 -29.25 0.25 12.91
N GLU A 451 -30.54 0.07 12.59
CA GLU A 451 -31.37 -0.97 13.20
C GLU A 451 -30.78 -2.37 12.95
N GLY A 452 -30.46 -2.69 11.70
CA GLY A 452 -29.89 -3.99 11.34
C GLY A 452 -28.55 -4.27 12.02
N ILE A 453 -27.67 -3.27 12.11
CA ILE A 453 -26.40 -3.39 12.86
C ILE A 453 -26.69 -3.61 14.35
N SER A 454 -27.55 -2.79 14.96
CA SER A 454 -27.87 -2.86 16.39
C SER A 454 -28.47 -4.23 16.75
N GLU A 455 -29.38 -4.75 15.93
CA GLU A 455 -29.99 -6.07 16.10
C GLU A 455 -28.97 -7.20 15.98
N ALA A 456 -28.12 -7.16 14.97
CA ALA A 456 -27.09 -8.19 14.76
C ALA A 456 -26.09 -8.23 15.90
N MET A 457 -25.63 -7.05 16.34
CA MET A 457 -24.58 -6.89 17.32
C MET A 457 -25.08 -6.87 18.77
N ALA A 458 -26.39 -7.04 19.00
CA ALA A 458 -27.00 -6.99 20.33
C ALA A 458 -26.28 -7.79 21.42
N PRO A 459 -25.79 -9.04 21.18
CA PRO A 459 -25.04 -9.79 22.19
C PRO A 459 -23.74 -9.10 22.62
N ARG A 460 -23.04 -8.45 21.69
CA ARG A 460 -21.80 -7.69 21.94
C ARG A 460 -22.09 -6.36 22.65
N LEU A 461 -23.12 -5.67 22.18
CA LEU A 461 -23.55 -4.37 22.74
C LEU A 461 -24.04 -4.52 24.19
N ALA A 462 -24.73 -5.63 24.53
CA ALA A 462 -25.12 -5.94 25.90
C ALA A 462 -23.92 -6.10 26.85
N ARG A 463 -22.77 -6.51 26.32
CA ARG A 463 -21.51 -6.64 27.06
C ARG A 463 -20.65 -5.36 26.98
N ARG A 464 -21.18 -4.30 26.39
CA ARG A 464 -20.49 -3.01 26.17
C ARG A 464 -19.19 -3.14 25.36
N GLN A 465 -19.11 -4.13 24.48
CA GLN A 465 -17.97 -4.23 23.56
C GLN A 465 -18.03 -3.11 22.53
N PRO A 466 -16.88 -2.54 22.13
CA PRO A 466 -16.83 -1.48 21.14
C PRO A 466 -17.42 -1.90 19.80
N LEU A 467 -18.06 -0.97 19.12
CA LEU A 467 -18.58 -1.15 17.76
C LEU A 467 -17.74 -0.36 16.78
N TYR A 468 -17.07 -1.07 15.87
CA TYR A 468 -16.27 -0.50 14.80
C TYR A 468 -16.99 -0.70 13.45
N VAL A 469 -17.31 0.39 12.76
CA VAL A 469 -17.99 0.38 11.45
C VAL A 469 -17.18 1.19 10.45
N MET A 470 -16.85 0.57 9.33
CA MET A 470 -16.07 1.13 8.24
C MET A 470 -16.93 1.22 7.00
N LEU A 471 -16.95 2.37 6.35
CA LEU A 471 -17.81 2.65 5.22
C LEU A 471 -17.00 3.22 4.06
N ASP A 472 -17.32 2.85 2.83
CA ASP A 472 -16.77 3.49 1.65
C ASP A 472 -17.60 4.70 1.18
N GLY A 473 -18.73 4.96 1.85
CA GLY A 473 -19.63 6.09 1.59
C GLY A 473 -19.70 7.07 2.75
N ASP A 474 -20.28 8.21 2.54
CA ASP A 474 -20.22 9.39 3.42
C ASP A 474 -21.45 9.45 4.37
N VAL A 475 -21.59 8.45 5.24
CA VAL A 475 -22.75 8.32 6.15
C VAL A 475 -22.37 8.00 7.61
N ALA A 476 -21.07 7.90 7.93
CA ALA A 476 -20.62 7.41 9.24
C ALA A 476 -21.07 8.31 10.39
N GLN A 477 -21.01 9.63 10.23
CA GLN A 477 -21.42 10.58 11.27
C GLN A 477 -22.90 10.42 11.62
N THR A 478 -23.77 10.37 10.61
CA THR A 478 -25.21 10.20 10.79
C THR A 478 -25.54 8.82 11.36
N LEU A 479 -24.87 7.77 10.86
CA LEU A 479 -25.03 6.40 11.36
C LEU A 479 -24.66 6.32 12.84
N GLY A 480 -23.50 6.87 13.21
CA GLY A 480 -23.04 6.87 14.59
C GLY A 480 -23.96 7.64 15.54
N ALA A 481 -24.47 8.79 15.11
CA ALA A 481 -25.45 9.57 15.87
C ALA A 481 -26.76 8.78 16.08
N ILE A 482 -27.32 8.16 15.05
CA ILE A 482 -28.53 7.34 15.15
C ILE A 482 -28.31 6.14 16.09
N LEU A 483 -27.18 5.44 15.97
CA LEU A 483 -26.83 4.34 16.88
C LEU A 483 -26.75 4.80 18.34
N ARG A 484 -26.14 5.95 18.60
CA ARG A 484 -25.98 6.50 19.95
C ARG A 484 -27.29 7.03 20.53
N GLU A 485 -27.98 7.89 19.77
CA GLU A 485 -29.09 8.67 20.28
C GLU A 485 -30.45 7.96 20.16
N GLU A 486 -30.71 7.34 19.01
CA GLU A 486 -32.01 6.71 18.77
C GLU A 486 -32.04 5.24 19.18
N LYS A 487 -30.97 4.48 18.85
CA LYS A 487 -30.84 3.07 19.24
C LYS A 487 -30.29 2.90 20.66
N GLN A 488 -29.87 4.00 21.30
CA GLN A 488 -29.38 4.04 22.67
C GLN A 488 -28.23 3.05 22.95
N VAL A 489 -27.35 2.84 21.95
CA VAL A 489 -26.18 1.96 22.10
C VAL A 489 -25.26 2.55 23.16
N GLN A 490 -25.05 1.80 24.25
CA GLN A 490 -24.19 2.21 25.37
C GLN A 490 -22.71 1.88 25.15
N SER A 491 -22.41 1.01 24.21
CA SER A 491 -21.03 0.69 23.81
C SER A 491 -20.36 1.90 23.17
N GLU A 492 -19.04 1.95 23.24
CA GLU A 492 -18.28 2.93 22.46
C GLU A 492 -18.38 2.62 20.96
N ILE A 493 -18.57 3.67 20.16
CA ILE A 493 -18.81 3.56 18.72
C ILE A 493 -17.74 4.33 17.98
N LEU A 494 -17.11 3.66 17.01
CA LEU A 494 -16.29 4.27 15.99
C LEU A 494 -16.89 3.91 14.62
N ALA A 495 -17.38 4.92 13.92
CA ALA A 495 -17.82 4.81 12.54
C ALA A 495 -17.01 5.78 11.69
N ILE A 496 -16.35 5.28 10.64
CA ILE A 496 -15.52 6.09 9.74
C ILE A 496 -15.89 5.85 8.30
N ASP A 497 -15.76 6.91 7.50
CA ASP A 497 -16.05 6.96 6.07
C ASP A 497 -14.77 6.89 5.22
N GLY A 498 -14.96 6.70 3.92
CA GLY A 498 -13.91 6.84 2.92
C GLY A 498 -12.89 5.70 2.90
N VAL A 499 -13.17 4.60 3.60
CA VAL A 499 -12.26 3.45 3.71
C VAL A 499 -12.83 2.25 2.96
N VAL A 500 -12.04 1.68 2.07
CA VAL A 500 -12.40 0.47 1.31
C VAL A 500 -11.66 -0.71 1.89
N LEU A 501 -12.41 -1.66 2.44
CA LEU A 501 -11.90 -2.86 3.08
C LEU A 501 -12.58 -4.11 2.54
N TRP A 502 -11.91 -5.24 2.70
CA TRP A 502 -12.35 -6.53 2.22
C TRP A 502 -12.30 -7.59 3.32
N ASP A 503 -12.98 -8.69 3.09
CA ASP A 503 -12.80 -9.87 3.92
C ASP A 503 -11.33 -10.30 3.94
N PHE A 504 -10.90 -10.80 5.09
CA PHE A 504 -9.51 -11.18 5.39
C PHE A 504 -8.53 -10.01 5.51
N ASP A 505 -9.00 -8.75 5.46
CA ASP A 505 -8.21 -7.64 5.91
C ASP A 505 -8.14 -7.60 7.43
N TYR A 506 -7.01 -7.15 7.93
CA TYR A 506 -6.82 -6.69 9.30
C TYR A 506 -6.45 -5.23 9.25
N ILE A 507 -7.00 -4.43 10.14
CA ILE A 507 -6.72 -3.00 10.15
C ILE A 507 -6.16 -2.54 11.48
N ASP A 508 -5.30 -1.54 11.41
CA ASP A 508 -4.87 -0.74 12.53
C ASP A 508 -5.39 0.69 12.33
N LEU A 509 -5.96 1.23 13.40
CA LEU A 509 -6.48 2.58 13.44
C LEU A 509 -5.53 3.45 14.25
N GLY A 510 -4.95 4.47 13.62
CA GLY A 510 -4.07 5.45 14.26
C GLY A 510 -4.85 6.49 15.07
N ARG A 511 -4.13 7.48 15.62
CA ARG A 511 -4.74 8.60 16.34
C ARG A 511 -5.41 9.57 15.37
N ILE A 512 -6.43 10.29 15.86
CA ILE A 512 -7.09 11.33 15.08
C ILE A 512 -6.09 12.41 14.69
N ARG A 513 -6.09 12.77 13.41
CA ARG A 513 -5.29 13.86 12.85
C ARG A 513 -6.08 15.16 12.87
N MET A 514 -5.53 16.16 13.54
CA MET A 514 -6.11 17.51 13.54
C MET A 514 -5.34 18.41 12.57
N PRO A 515 -5.95 19.35 11.88
CA PRO A 515 -7.37 19.75 11.96
C PRO A 515 -8.31 18.93 11.05
N SER A 516 -7.82 18.02 10.23
CA SER A 516 -8.63 17.26 9.26
C SER A 516 -9.67 16.33 9.91
N ASN A 517 -9.56 16.05 11.22
CA ASN A 517 -10.39 15.11 11.96
C ASN A 517 -10.45 13.72 11.34
N THR A 518 -9.35 13.28 10.74
CA THR A 518 -9.22 12.01 10.04
C THR A 518 -8.45 10.98 10.85
N VAL A 519 -8.70 9.71 10.60
CA VAL A 519 -8.02 8.57 11.24
C VAL A 519 -7.20 7.83 10.21
N PRO A 520 -5.87 7.70 10.37
CA PRO A 520 -5.05 6.82 9.55
C PRO A 520 -5.49 5.36 9.73
N VAL A 521 -5.71 4.67 8.62
CA VAL A 521 -6.09 3.26 8.59
C VAL A 521 -5.02 2.49 7.85
N THR A 522 -4.29 1.66 8.56
CA THR A 522 -3.30 0.77 7.94
C THR A 522 -3.93 -0.59 7.72
N ILE A 523 -3.87 -1.10 6.49
CA ILE A 523 -4.53 -2.33 6.08
C ILE A 523 -3.49 -3.43 5.88
N LYS A 524 -3.75 -4.60 6.46
CA LYS A 524 -3.03 -5.84 6.25
C LYS A 524 -3.97 -6.83 5.62
N SER A 525 -3.78 -7.18 4.37
CA SER A 525 -4.60 -8.19 3.72
C SER A 525 -3.94 -9.57 3.80
N LEU A 526 -4.68 -10.56 4.27
CA LEU A 526 -4.23 -11.97 4.27
C LEU A 526 -4.57 -12.70 2.97
N VAL A 527 -5.51 -12.15 2.21
CA VAL A 527 -5.94 -12.68 0.93
C VAL A 527 -5.88 -11.56 -0.10
N PHE A 528 -5.26 -11.86 -1.20
CA PHE A 528 -5.17 -10.95 -2.33
C PHE A 528 -6.53 -10.90 -3.03
N SER A 529 -7.46 -10.13 -2.49
CA SER A 529 -8.71 -9.88 -3.17
C SER A 529 -8.41 -9.01 -4.38
N GLU A 530 -8.61 -9.60 -5.54
CA GLU A 530 -8.70 -8.88 -6.78
C GLU A 530 -9.88 -7.89 -6.72
N ASP A 531 -9.65 -6.62 -6.45
CA ASP A 531 -10.53 -5.61 -6.98
C ASP A 531 -9.89 -4.93 -8.20
N PRO A 532 -10.22 -5.42 -9.40
CA PRO A 532 -9.85 -4.73 -10.63
C PRO A 532 -10.58 -3.40 -10.83
N ARG A 533 -11.45 -2.99 -9.92
CA ARG A 533 -12.42 -1.92 -10.10
C ARG A 533 -12.32 -0.76 -9.11
N ALA A 534 -11.27 -0.69 -8.30
CA ALA A 534 -11.01 0.57 -7.63
C ALA A 534 -10.65 1.59 -8.73
N PRO A 535 -11.55 2.51 -9.10
CA PRO A 535 -11.20 3.58 -10.01
C PRO A 535 -10.32 4.55 -9.22
N GLY A 536 -9.03 4.24 -9.16
CA GLY A 536 -8.06 5.27 -8.88
C GLY A 536 -8.09 6.24 -10.06
N PRO A 537 -8.14 7.55 -9.85
CA PRO A 537 -8.04 8.48 -10.95
C PRO A 537 -6.74 8.20 -11.69
N LYS A 538 -6.84 7.95 -13.01
CA LYS A 538 -5.70 7.88 -13.90
C LYS A 538 -5.10 9.27 -13.98
N GLN A 539 -4.27 9.64 -13.02
CA GLN A 539 -3.44 10.83 -13.16
C GLN A 539 -2.35 10.53 -14.18
N ARG A 540 -2.56 11.03 -15.39
CA ARG A 540 -1.45 11.29 -16.29
C ARG A 540 -0.66 12.43 -15.66
N LEU A 541 0.48 12.12 -15.05
CA LEU A 541 1.50 13.12 -14.76
C LEU A 541 1.97 13.68 -16.11
N HIS A 542 1.43 14.81 -16.49
CA HIS A 542 2.01 15.61 -17.54
C HIS A 542 3.33 16.19 -16.98
N HIS A 543 4.45 15.57 -17.36
CA HIS A 543 5.74 16.24 -17.31
C HIS A 543 5.67 17.41 -18.28
N HIS A 544 5.54 18.62 -17.74
CA HIS A 544 5.88 19.81 -18.49
C HIS A 544 7.41 19.90 -18.56
N GLU A 545 7.96 19.39 -19.66
CA GLU A 545 9.29 19.82 -20.08
C GLU A 545 9.20 21.31 -20.40
N HIS A 546 9.81 22.13 -19.57
CA HIS A 546 10.11 23.52 -19.91
C HIS A 546 11.20 23.51 -20.99
N GLY A 547 10.77 23.44 -22.25
CA GLY A 547 11.62 23.76 -23.38
C GLY A 547 11.79 25.29 -23.43
N GLU A 548 13.01 25.74 -23.26
CA GLU A 548 13.42 27.11 -23.58
C GLU A 548 13.13 27.37 -25.05
N HIS A 549 12.10 28.16 -25.35
CA HIS A 549 11.92 28.74 -26.68
C HIS A 549 12.40 30.15 -26.68
N GLY A 550 13.53 30.36 -27.35
CA GLY A 550 14.08 31.64 -27.71
C GLY A 550 13.09 32.44 -28.57
N HIS A 551 12.95 33.71 -28.22
CA HIS A 551 12.20 34.70 -28.96
C HIS A 551 12.86 34.96 -30.34
N HIS A 552 12.13 34.66 -31.42
CA HIS A 552 12.38 35.29 -32.72
C HIS A 552 11.20 36.16 -33.09
N HIS A 553 11.48 37.49 -33.11
CA HIS A 553 10.62 38.48 -33.73
C HIS A 553 10.63 38.34 -35.24
N HIS A 554 9.45 38.31 -35.87
CA HIS A 554 9.26 38.72 -37.27
C HIS A 554 8.03 39.60 -37.40
N PRO A 555 8.08 40.62 -38.30
CA PRO A 555 7.15 41.76 -38.35
C PRO A 555 5.88 41.45 -39.15
N HIS A 556 4.85 42.23 -38.85
CA HIS A 556 3.57 42.30 -39.52
C HIS A 556 3.68 42.80 -40.97
N GLU A 557 2.89 42.23 -41.85
CA GLU A 557 2.20 42.96 -42.92
C GLU A 557 0.82 42.32 -43.26
N PRO A 558 -0.16 43.18 -43.72
CA PRO A 558 -1.57 42.84 -43.73
C PRO A 558 -2.10 42.54 -45.13
N GLY A 559 -3.20 41.83 -45.21
CA GLY A 559 -4.04 41.99 -46.38
C GLY A 559 -4.71 40.73 -46.95
N HIS A 560 -6.00 40.89 -47.05
CA HIS A 560 -6.99 40.29 -47.95
C HIS A 560 -7.83 39.12 -47.44
N GLY A 561 -9.08 39.49 -47.21
CA GLY A 561 -10.20 38.59 -47.03
C GLY A 561 -10.64 37.94 -48.34
N HIS A 562 -11.36 36.85 -48.23
CA HIS A 562 -12.46 36.49 -49.15
C HIS A 562 -13.44 35.56 -48.44
N THR A 563 -14.66 36.00 -48.47
CA THR A 563 -15.93 35.31 -48.20
C THR A 563 -16.21 34.18 -49.21
N HIS A 564 -17.00 33.23 -48.79
CA HIS A 564 -18.12 32.52 -49.45
C HIS A 564 -18.31 31.18 -48.77
N ASP A 565 -19.39 30.89 -48.12
CA ASP A 565 -20.80 30.77 -48.41
C ASP A 565 -21.20 29.35 -48.92
N HIS A 566 -22.16 28.78 -48.19
CA HIS A 566 -23.20 27.81 -48.56
C HIS A 566 -22.79 26.42 -49.11
N SER A 567 -23.42 25.32 -48.82
CA SER A 567 -24.82 24.95 -48.47
C SER A 567 -24.93 23.43 -48.42
N HIS A 568 -25.82 22.96 -47.57
CA HIS A 568 -26.76 21.83 -47.67
C HIS A 568 -26.54 20.65 -48.61
N SER A 569 -26.72 19.40 -48.09
CA SER A 569 -27.93 18.57 -48.36
C SER A 569 -27.74 17.12 -47.87
N HIS A 570 -28.61 16.69 -46.99
CA HIS A 570 -29.58 15.59 -47.03
C HIS A 570 -29.22 14.28 -47.73
N ASP A 571 -29.30 13.22 -46.92
CA ASP A 571 -29.91 11.88 -46.97
C ASP A 571 -30.25 11.25 -48.37
N PRO A 572 -30.55 9.92 -48.49
CA PRO A 572 -30.86 8.89 -47.48
C PRO A 572 -30.35 7.47 -47.83
N ALA A 573 -30.63 6.57 -46.88
CA ALA A 573 -30.48 5.11 -47.00
C ALA A 573 -31.40 4.50 -48.08
N PRO A 574 -31.14 3.26 -48.49
CA PRO A 574 -32.20 2.28 -48.33
C PRO A 574 -31.77 0.86 -47.87
N ALA A 575 -32.78 0.29 -47.30
CA ALA A 575 -33.04 -1.01 -46.79
C ALA A 575 -32.85 -2.22 -47.74
N GLY A 576 -32.58 -3.36 -47.10
CA GLY A 576 -33.32 -4.57 -47.41
C GLY A 576 -32.60 -5.69 -48.13
N LYS A 577 -32.42 -6.84 -47.53
CA LYS A 577 -33.12 -8.11 -47.75
C LYS A 577 -32.39 -9.32 -47.18
N ARG A 578 -33.10 -10.00 -46.32
CA ARG A 578 -33.26 -11.41 -45.98
C ARG A 578 -32.69 -12.46 -46.92
N ARG A 579 -32.25 -13.52 -46.30
CA ARG A 579 -32.40 -15.01 -46.47
C ARG A 579 -31.03 -15.64 -46.24
N GLY A 580 -30.85 -16.68 -45.49
CA GLY A 580 -31.63 -17.84 -45.11
C GLY A 580 -30.75 -19.05 -45.19
N GLY A 581 -30.67 -19.81 -44.10
CA GLY A 581 -30.80 -21.25 -44.10
C GLY A 581 -29.57 -22.13 -44.17
N HIS A 582 -29.52 -22.94 -43.14
CA HIS A 582 -29.04 -24.33 -43.08
C HIS A 582 -27.52 -24.65 -43.05
N GLY A 583 -27.23 -25.41 -42.01
CA GLY A 583 -26.10 -26.32 -41.85
C GLY A 583 -25.70 -26.44 -40.39
#